data_61cf4b9eab633282be0e6ace982307f4
#
_entry.id   61cf4b9eab633282be0e6ace982307f4
#
_cell.length_a   1.000
_cell.length_b   1.000
_cell.length_c   1.000
_cell.angle_alpha   90.00
_cell.angle_beta   90.00
_cell.angle_gamma   90.00
#
_symmetry.space_group_name_H-M   'P 1'
#
loop_
_entity.id
_entity.type
_entity.pdbx_description
1 polymer ?
#
loop_
_entity_poly.entity_id
_entity_poly.type
_entity_poly.pdbx_seq_one_letter_code
_entity_poly.pdbx_strand_id
1 'polypeptide(L)'
;IRDKLVTGVQTCALPILLTGENGVGRVIARPFVGTPGNFTRTVRRHDFSLQPPKVTMLDQLCGHGYDVRSVGKIIDIFAEKGIKEYVRTTGNEDGINKTIEYMKQDFEGLCFTNLVDYDMLYGHRNDVEGYAKALTYFDERLPELIAAMRDEDILMITADHGCDPSTPSTDHSREYTPLVMYGKPIRAGVNYGTRGCFSDIAATILAYFDIKPECAGEAIPIL
;
A
#
# COMPACT_ATOMS: atom_id res chain seq x y z
N ILE A 1 24.37 25.57 6.20
CA ILE A 1 24.82 25.72 4.79
C ILE A 1 25.09 24.33 4.18
N ARG A 2 25.68 23.38 4.95
CA ARG A 2 25.90 21.99 4.46
C ARG A 2 24.62 21.21 4.19
N ASP A 3 23.56 21.41 4.98
CA ASP A 3 22.28 20.71 4.80
C ASP A 3 21.57 21.07 3.49
N LYS A 4 21.70 22.30 3.02
CA LYS A 4 21.03 22.73 1.77
C LYS A 4 21.76 22.28 0.52
N LEU A 5 23.08 22.11 0.56
CA LEU A 5 23.89 21.70 -0.58
C LEU A 5 23.96 20.18 -0.77
N VAL A 6 24.06 19.43 0.33
CA VAL A 6 24.17 17.96 0.27
C VAL A 6 22.83 17.31 -0.05
N THR A 7 21.71 17.80 0.50
CA THR A 7 20.38 17.24 0.25
C THR A 7 19.81 17.60 -1.11
N GLY A 8 20.06 18.81 -1.61
CA GLY A 8 19.50 19.28 -2.89
C GLY A 8 20.16 18.62 -4.12
N VAL A 9 21.49 18.54 -4.16
CA VAL A 9 22.22 18.04 -5.34
C VAL A 9 22.31 16.54 -5.38
N GLN A 10 22.53 15.85 -4.25
CA GLN A 10 22.59 14.39 -4.22
C GLN A 10 21.25 13.73 -4.44
N THR A 11 20.16 14.31 -3.95
CA THR A 11 18.81 13.77 -4.14
C THR A 11 18.28 13.91 -5.57
N CYS A 12 18.72 14.93 -6.31
CA CYS A 12 18.35 15.07 -7.73
C CYS A 12 19.24 14.21 -8.66
N ALA A 13 20.51 14.00 -8.33
CA ALA A 13 21.44 13.27 -9.18
C ALA A 13 21.29 11.75 -9.08
N LEU A 14 21.06 11.20 -7.88
CA LEU A 14 20.94 9.74 -7.68
C LEU A 14 19.79 9.09 -8.47
N PRO A 15 18.56 9.63 -8.49
CA PRO A 15 17.48 9.07 -9.32
C PRO A 15 17.79 9.09 -10.82
N ILE A 16 18.51 10.11 -11.30
CA ILE A 16 18.88 10.24 -12.71
C ILE A 16 19.96 9.20 -13.08
N LEU A 17 20.90 8.93 -12.20
CA LEU A 17 22.00 7.96 -12.43
C LEU A 17 21.58 6.50 -12.23
N LEU A 18 20.52 6.25 -11.48
CA LEU A 18 20.04 4.90 -11.13
C LEU A 18 18.80 4.51 -11.94
N THR A 19 18.80 4.83 -13.23
CA THR A 19 17.78 4.44 -14.21
C THR A 19 18.32 3.45 -15.24
N GLY A 20 17.45 2.88 -16.07
CA GLY A 20 17.83 1.90 -17.08
C GLY A 20 18.40 0.61 -16.49
N GLU A 21 19.51 0.14 -17.03
CA GLU A 21 20.17 -1.12 -16.58
C GLU A 21 20.65 -1.07 -15.12
N ASN A 22 20.94 0.12 -14.62
CA ASN A 22 21.32 0.35 -13.22
C ASN A 22 20.13 0.79 -12.36
N GLY A 23 18.91 0.57 -12.83
CA GLY A 23 17.69 1.06 -12.19
C GLY A 23 17.51 0.51 -10.78
N VAL A 24 17.27 1.41 -9.84
CA VAL A 24 16.91 1.10 -8.45
C VAL A 24 15.45 1.51 -8.26
N GLY A 25 14.61 0.60 -7.82
CA GLY A 25 13.17 0.82 -7.69
C GLY A 25 12.80 2.00 -6.79
N ARG A 26 13.62 2.30 -5.78
CA ARG A 26 13.39 3.42 -4.87
C ARG A 26 14.68 3.92 -4.23
N VAL A 27 14.83 5.24 -4.15
CA VAL A 27 15.89 5.91 -3.39
C VAL A 27 15.25 6.71 -2.25
N ILE A 28 15.69 6.50 -1.01
CA ILE A 28 15.13 7.16 0.15
C ILE A 28 16.12 8.19 0.69
N ALA A 29 15.73 9.47 0.68
CA ALA A 29 16.44 10.53 1.38
C ALA A 29 15.94 10.61 2.83
N ARG A 30 16.88 10.52 3.78
CA ARG A 30 16.59 10.64 5.23
C ARG A 30 17.43 11.77 5.83
N PRO A 31 17.04 13.05 5.64
CA PRO A 31 17.78 14.17 6.19
C PRO A 31 17.85 14.12 7.72
N PHE A 32 18.98 14.55 8.26
CA PHE A 32 19.21 14.61 9.69
C PHE A 32 19.91 15.91 10.06
N VAL A 33 19.83 16.27 11.32
CA VAL A 33 20.53 17.43 11.93
C VAL A 33 21.32 16.93 13.13
N GLY A 34 22.29 17.75 13.58
CA GLY A 34 23.11 17.44 14.76
C GLY A 34 24.60 17.37 14.45
N THR A 35 25.34 16.80 15.40
CA THR A 35 26.80 16.64 15.35
C THR A 35 27.17 15.16 15.44
N PRO A 36 28.41 14.76 15.09
CA PRO A 36 28.87 13.40 15.24
C PRO A 36 28.57 12.83 16.63
N GLY A 37 27.91 11.67 16.66
CA GLY A 37 27.46 11.00 17.89
C GLY A 37 26.08 11.45 18.41
N ASN A 38 25.49 12.52 17.86
CA ASN A 38 24.17 13.02 18.27
C ASN A 38 23.38 13.55 17.08
N PHE A 39 23.00 12.63 16.18
CA PHE A 39 22.19 12.95 15.01
C PHE A 39 20.71 12.65 15.24
N THR A 40 19.85 13.58 14.84
CA THR A 40 18.39 13.43 14.87
C THR A 40 17.83 13.48 13.47
N ARG A 41 17.01 12.50 13.09
CA ARG A 41 16.31 12.48 11.80
C ARG A 41 15.28 13.59 11.76
N THR A 42 15.18 14.25 10.63
CA THR A 42 14.15 15.29 10.40
C THR A 42 12.90 14.66 9.78
N VAL A 43 11.79 15.42 9.81
CA VAL A 43 10.53 15.06 9.14
C VAL A 43 10.61 15.16 7.60
N ARG A 44 11.77 15.60 7.06
CA ARG A 44 11.97 15.82 5.61
C ARG A 44 12.35 14.54 4.85
N ARG A 45 11.91 13.36 5.32
CA ARG A 45 12.07 12.14 4.54
C ARG A 45 11.38 12.31 3.19
N HIS A 46 12.05 11.89 2.13
CA HIS A 46 11.48 11.86 0.79
C HIS A 46 11.88 10.57 0.09
N ASP A 47 10.90 9.89 -0.49
CA ASP A 47 11.07 8.67 -1.24
C ASP A 47 10.97 9.01 -2.74
N PHE A 48 12.05 8.73 -3.49
CA PHE A 48 12.10 8.84 -4.94
C PHE A 48 11.86 7.44 -5.51
N SER A 49 10.65 7.16 -5.91
CA SER A 49 10.29 5.88 -6.54
C SER A 49 10.39 5.99 -8.06
N LEU A 50 10.87 4.94 -8.74
CA LEU A 50 10.70 4.83 -10.17
C LEU A 50 9.22 4.58 -10.47
N GLN A 51 8.74 5.19 -11.54
CA GLN A 51 7.40 4.87 -12.03
C GLN A 51 7.35 3.39 -12.42
N PRO A 52 6.22 2.72 -12.22
CA PRO A 52 6.02 1.36 -12.68
C PRO A 52 6.39 1.25 -14.17
N PRO A 53 7.21 0.26 -14.56
CA PRO A 53 7.73 0.16 -15.94
C PRO A 53 6.67 -0.30 -16.95
N LYS A 54 5.56 -0.81 -16.46
CA LYS A 54 4.41 -1.27 -17.26
C LYS A 54 3.14 -0.58 -16.81
N VAL A 55 2.10 -0.75 -17.61
CA VAL A 55 0.72 -0.37 -17.24
C VAL A 55 0.32 -1.16 -16.00
N THR A 56 -0.16 -0.45 -14.98
CA THR A 56 -0.65 -1.04 -13.73
C THR A 56 -2.18 -1.16 -13.75
N MET A 57 -2.72 -1.91 -12.79
CA MET A 57 -4.17 -1.93 -12.54
C MET A 57 -4.73 -0.51 -12.33
N LEU A 58 -3.98 0.34 -11.62
CA LEU A 58 -4.41 1.72 -11.34
C LEU A 58 -4.51 2.54 -12.64
N ASP A 59 -3.53 2.37 -13.54
CA ASP A 59 -3.56 3.02 -14.85
C ASP A 59 -4.76 2.55 -15.68
N GLN A 60 -5.06 1.23 -15.67
CA GLN A 60 -6.18 0.67 -16.41
C GLN A 60 -7.52 1.18 -15.88
N LEU A 61 -7.72 1.19 -14.57
CA LEU A 61 -8.93 1.75 -13.95
C LEU A 61 -9.13 3.22 -14.35
N CYS A 62 -8.10 4.05 -14.17
CA CYS A 62 -8.16 5.47 -14.56
C CYS A 62 -8.41 5.64 -16.06
N GLY A 63 -7.77 4.82 -16.91
CA GLY A 63 -7.94 4.83 -18.36
C GLY A 63 -9.37 4.49 -18.83
N HIS A 64 -10.12 3.73 -18.03
CA HIS A 64 -11.53 3.40 -18.26
C HIS A 64 -12.50 4.34 -17.54
N GLY A 65 -12.01 5.41 -16.91
CA GLY A 65 -12.83 6.45 -16.31
C GLY A 65 -13.17 6.24 -14.83
N TYR A 66 -12.70 5.15 -14.23
CA TYR A 66 -12.91 4.88 -12.79
C TYR A 66 -12.03 5.76 -11.91
N ASP A 67 -12.50 6.04 -10.71
CA ASP A 67 -11.72 6.76 -9.69
C ASP A 67 -10.74 5.80 -9.01
N VAL A 68 -9.50 6.23 -8.87
CA VAL A 68 -8.52 5.55 -8.02
C VAL A 68 -8.12 6.51 -6.91
N ARG A 69 -8.51 6.16 -5.69
CA ARG A 69 -8.22 6.93 -4.48
C ARG A 69 -7.26 6.16 -3.61
N SER A 70 -6.25 6.81 -3.08
CA SER A 70 -5.25 6.15 -2.25
C SER A 70 -5.14 6.75 -0.86
N VAL A 71 -4.96 5.87 0.13
CA VAL A 71 -4.78 6.23 1.54
C VAL A 71 -3.42 5.71 2.00
N GLY A 72 -2.61 6.58 2.59
CA GLY A 72 -1.30 6.23 3.11
C GLY A 72 -0.18 6.30 2.06
N LYS A 73 0.66 5.28 1.99
CA LYS A 73 1.88 5.26 1.15
C LYS A 73 1.65 4.80 -0.29
N ILE A 74 0.46 4.42 -0.68
CA ILE A 74 0.18 3.93 -2.04
C ILE A 74 0.63 4.95 -3.09
N ILE A 75 0.40 6.23 -2.86
CA ILE A 75 0.83 7.32 -3.74
C ILE A 75 2.34 7.32 -4.00
N ASP A 76 3.14 7.04 -2.98
CA ASP A 76 4.60 6.99 -3.09
C ASP A 76 5.09 5.70 -3.76
N ILE A 77 4.40 4.57 -3.52
CA ILE A 77 4.73 3.26 -4.10
C ILE A 77 4.56 3.29 -5.61
N PHE A 78 3.46 3.88 -6.09
CA PHE A 78 3.16 3.97 -7.52
C PHE A 78 3.71 5.23 -8.19
N ALA A 79 4.52 6.04 -7.46
CA ALA A 79 5.10 7.30 -7.97
C ALA A 79 4.04 8.20 -8.62
N GLU A 80 2.91 8.35 -7.94
CA GLU A 80 1.73 9.14 -8.32
C GLU A 80 0.98 8.63 -9.58
N LYS A 81 1.46 7.57 -10.21
CA LYS A 81 0.91 7.05 -11.47
C LYS A 81 -0.40 6.28 -11.24
N GLY A 82 -1.42 6.58 -12.03
CA GLY A 82 -2.70 5.89 -11.97
C GLY A 82 -3.52 6.20 -10.70
N ILE A 83 -3.27 7.32 -10.04
CA ILE A 83 -4.00 7.74 -8.82
C ILE A 83 -4.60 9.12 -9.07
N LYS A 84 -5.91 9.22 -8.88
CA LYS A 84 -6.68 10.45 -9.11
C LYS A 84 -6.74 11.33 -7.87
N GLU A 85 -6.84 10.72 -6.71
CA GLU A 85 -6.91 11.40 -5.42
C GLU A 85 -6.15 10.62 -4.36
N TYR A 86 -5.51 11.32 -3.43
CA TYR A 86 -4.79 10.67 -2.35
C TYR A 86 -4.82 11.44 -1.04
N VAL A 87 -4.64 10.73 0.06
CA VAL A 87 -4.44 11.30 1.39
C VAL A 87 -3.31 10.55 2.11
N ARG A 88 -2.39 11.32 2.69
CA ARG A 88 -1.33 10.77 3.56
C ARG A 88 -1.89 10.55 4.95
N THR A 89 -1.32 9.60 5.68
CA THR A 89 -1.77 9.20 7.01
C THR A 89 -0.65 9.32 8.04
N THR A 90 -1.04 9.51 9.28
CA THR A 90 -0.15 9.56 10.44
C THR A 90 0.02 8.21 11.13
N GLY A 91 -0.80 7.21 10.78
CA GLY A 91 -0.78 5.86 11.32
C GLY A 91 -2.03 5.07 10.91
N ASN A 92 -2.20 3.87 11.46
CA ASN A 92 -3.29 2.97 11.10
C ASN A 92 -4.68 3.54 11.43
N GLU A 93 -4.84 4.15 12.60
CA GLU A 93 -6.11 4.76 13.00
C GLU A 93 -6.56 5.84 12.00
N ASP A 94 -5.67 6.76 11.66
CA ASP A 94 -5.92 7.80 10.67
C ASP A 94 -6.21 7.19 9.29
N GLY A 95 -5.49 6.12 8.92
CA GLY A 95 -5.72 5.37 7.69
C GLY A 95 -7.12 4.76 7.60
N ILE A 96 -7.60 4.13 8.66
CA ILE A 96 -8.96 3.59 8.74
C ILE A 96 -9.99 4.72 8.63
N ASN A 97 -9.81 5.81 9.37
CA ASN A 97 -10.72 6.95 9.35
C ASN A 97 -10.82 7.56 7.93
N LYS A 98 -9.68 7.78 7.26
CA LYS A 98 -9.63 8.30 5.88
C LYS A 98 -10.26 7.35 4.87
N THR A 99 -10.10 6.05 5.06
CA THR A 99 -10.77 5.04 4.23
C THR A 99 -12.28 5.15 4.36
N ILE A 100 -12.79 5.23 5.60
CA ILE A 100 -14.23 5.40 5.85
C ILE A 100 -14.74 6.74 5.30
N GLU A 101 -13.95 7.83 5.38
CA GLU A 101 -14.28 9.11 4.78
C GLU A 101 -14.45 9.00 3.25
N TYR A 102 -13.56 8.27 2.56
CA TYR A 102 -13.69 8.00 1.12
C TYR A 102 -14.89 7.11 0.80
N MET A 103 -15.14 6.06 1.58
CA MET A 103 -16.28 5.15 1.38
C MET A 103 -17.64 5.85 1.48
N LYS A 104 -17.73 6.95 2.25
CA LYS A 104 -18.94 7.76 2.37
C LYS A 104 -19.17 8.73 1.20
N GLN A 105 -18.19 8.89 0.33
CA GLN A 105 -18.31 9.74 -0.84
C GLN A 105 -18.88 8.95 -2.02
N ASP A 106 -19.58 9.64 -2.91
CA ASP A 106 -20.09 9.03 -4.12
C ASP A 106 -18.98 8.96 -5.18
N PHE A 107 -18.47 7.76 -5.43
CA PHE A 107 -17.53 7.47 -6.50
C PHE A 107 -17.61 6.00 -6.92
N GLU A 108 -17.18 5.72 -8.12
CA GLU A 108 -17.05 4.37 -8.68
C GLU A 108 -15.58 4.10 -9.01
N GLY A 109 -15.02 3.03 -8.42
CA GLY A 109 -13.62 2.71 -8.62
C GLY A 109 -12.96 2.03 -7.44
N LEU A 110 -11.69 2.34 -7.18
CA LEU A 110 -10.86 1.70 -6.16
C LEU A 110 -10.44 2.69 -5.07
N CYS A 111 -10.72 2.34 -3.80
CA CYS A 111 -10.04 2.93 -2.64
C CYS A 111 -8.93 1.98 -2.19
N PHE A 112 -7.68 2.37 -2.38
CA PHE A 112 -6.52 1.55 -2.03
C PHE A 112 -5.82 2.11 -0.80
N THR A 113 -5.91 1.38 0.31
CA THR A 113 -5.38 1.79 1.62
C THR A 113 -4.17 0.98 2.01
N ASN A 114 -3.14 1.64 2.51
CA ASN A 114 -1.97 1.02 3.14
C ASN A 114 -1.90 1.42 4.62
N LEU A 115 -2.08 0.43 5.51
CA LEU A 115 -1.95 0.57 6.97
C LEU A 115 -0.52 0.25 7.37
N VAL A 116 0.28 1.28 7.62
CA VAL A 116 1.75 1.18 7.67
C VAL A 116 2.35 0.78 9.02
N ASP A 117 1.59 0.87 10.11
CA ASP A 117 2.14 0.70 11.47
C ASP A 117 2.56 -0.74 11.75
N TYR A 118 1.90 -1.72 11.13
CA TYR A 118 2.25 -3.14 11.27
C TYR A 118 3.72 -3.38 10.96
N ASP A 119 4.19 -2.85 9.84
CA ASP A 119 5.57 -2.94 9.40
C ASP A 119 6.46 -1.94 10.16
N MET A 120 6.10 -0.64 10.13
CA MET A 120 6.97 0.44 10.57
C MET A 120 7.16 0.52 12.07
N LEU A 121 6.10 0.29 12.86
CA LEU A 121 6.17 0.44 14.32
C LEU A 121 6.44 -0.88 15.02
N TYR A 122 5.96 -1.99 14.46
CA TYR A 122 5.96 -3.27 15.16
C TYR A 122 6.84 -4.33 14.48
N GLY A 123 6.68 -4.56 13.17
CA GLY A 123 7.42 -5.58 12.42
C GLY A 123 8.93 -5.38 12.48
N HIS A 124 9.42 -4.26 11.98
CA HIS A 124 10.85 -3.89 11.99
C HIS A 124 11.45 -3.68 13.40
N ARG A 125 10.67 -3.85 14.46
CA ARG A 125 11.09 -3.68 15.85
C ARG A 125 10.93 -4.94 16.68
N ASN A 126 10.47 -6.03 16.07
CA ASN A 126 10.18 -7.30 16.76
C ASN A 126 9.22 -7.11 17.94
N ASP A 127 8.28 -6.15 17.82
CA ASP A 127 7.27 -5.87 18.83
C ASP A 127 6.03 -6.73 18.60
N VAL A 128 6.08 -7.96 19.06
CA VAL A 128 5.00 -8.96 18.93
C VAL A 128 3.73 -8.47 19.60
N GLU A 129 3.84 -7.88 20.78
CA GLU A 129 2.68 -7.41 21.55
C GLU A 129 2.00 -6.21 20.86
N GLY A 130 2.80 -5.24 20.39
CA GLY A 130 2.29 -4.10 19.63
C GLY A 130 1.64 -4.53 18.32
N TYR A 131 2.22 -5.50 17.61
CA TYR A 131 1.65 -6.05 16.37
C TYR A 131 0.29 -6.71 16.63
N ALA A 132 0.18 -7.54 17.68
CA ALA A 132 -1.07 -8.17 18.07
C ALA A 132 -2.14 -7.15 18.47
N LYS A 133 -1.77 -6.12 19.24
CA LYS A 133 -2.70 -5.02 19.59
C LYS A 133 -3.19 -4.26 18.38
N ALA A 134 -2.31 -4.02 17.39
CA ALA A 134 -2.70 -3.35 16.15
C ALA A 134 -3.69 -4.19 15.32
N LEU A 135 -3.53 -5.52 15.28
CA LEU A 135 -4.49 -6.43 14.65
C LEU A 135 -5.83 -6.42 15.38
N THR A 136 -5.82 -6.50 16.71
CA THR A 136 -7.05 -6.42 17.53
C THR A 136 -7.77 -5.10 17.29
N TYR A 137 -7.05 -3.98 17.28
CA TYR A 137 -7.63 -2.67 16.99
C TYR A 137 -8.27 -2.61 15.59
N PHE A 138 -7.63 -3.19 14.57
CA PHE A 138 -8.23 -3.25 13.24
C PHE A 138 -9.51 -4.10 13.23
N ASP A 139 -9.51 -5.24 13.92
CA ASP A 139 -10.68 -6.12 14.04
C ASP A 139 -11.85 -5.41 14.73
N GLU A 140 -11.57 -4.65 15.80
CA GLU A 140 -12.56 -3.82 16.49
C GLU A 140 -13.15 -2.71 15.59
N ARG A 141 -12.38 -2.18 14.63
CA ARG A 141 -12.79 -1.15 13.68
C ARG A 141 -13.43 -1.70 12.40
N LEU A 142 -13.23 -3.01 12.11
CA LEU A 142 -13.75 -3.65 10.91
C LEU A 142 -15.27 -3.52 10.73
N PRO A 143 -16.11 -3.61 11.78
CA PRO A 143 -17.55 -3.37 11.65
C PRO A 143 -17.91 -1.98 11.11
N GLU A 144 -17.10 -0.95 11.37
CA GLU A 144 -17.34 0.41 10.86
C GLU A 144 -17.07 0.47 9.34
N LEU A 145 -16.01 -0.22 8.86
CA LEU A 145 -15.73 -0.36 7.43
C LEU A 145 -16.89 -1.11 6.74
N ILE A 146 -17.32 -2.24 7.30
CA ILE A 146 -18.43 -3.03 6.75
C ILE A 146 -19.73 -2.20 6.71
N ALA A 147 -20.01 -1.42 7.75
CA ALA A 147 -21.21 -0.58 7.81
C ALA A 147 -21.19 0.59 6.80
N ALA A 148 -20.00 0.99 6.35
CA ALA A 148 -19.83 2.03 5.34
C ALA A 148 -19.89 1.50 3.89
N MET A 149 -19.88 0.18 3.69
CA MET A 149 -19.97 -0.46 2.37
C MET A 149 -21.37 -0.31 1.77
N ARG A 150 -21.42 -0.12 0.46
CA ARG A 150 -22.62 -0.23 -0.37
C ARG A 150 -22.85 -1.69 -0.78
N ASP A 151 -23.99 -1.97 -1.37
CA ASP A 151 -24.36 -3.34 -1.76
C ASP A 151 -23.46 -3.93 -2.86
N GLU A 152 -22.92 -3.08 -3.72
CA GLU A 152 -21.98 -3.41 -4.79
C GLU A 152 -20.50 -3.40 -4.37
N ASP A 153 -20.16 -2.95 -3.17
CA ASP A 153 -18.76 -2.87 -2.75
C ASP A 153 -18.19 -4.24 -2.38
N ILE A 154 -16.91 -4.40 -2.68
CA ILE A 154 -16.08 -5.55 -2.26
C ILE A 154 -14.93 -5.04 -1.42
N LEU A 155 -14.82 -5.49 -0.18
CA LEU A 155 -13.68 -5.28 0.69
C LEU A 155 -12.67 -6.41 0.48
N MET A 156 -11.42 -6.07 0.17
CA MET A 156 -10.30 -6.99 0.10
C MET A 156 -9.26 -6.62 1.16
N ILE A 157 -8.89 -7.57 2.01
CA ILE A 157 -7.88 -7.41 3.05
C ILE A 157 -6.72 -8.34 2.72
N THR A 158 -5.54 -7.77 2.56
CA THR A 158 -4.32 -8.51 2.22
C THR A 158 -3.09 -7.84 2.83
N ALA A 159 -1.91 -8.40 2.58
CA ALA A 159 -0.63 -7.79 2.89
C ALA A 159 0.28 -7.85 1.66
N ASP A 160 1.23 -6.93 1.56
CA ASP A 160 2.21 -6.83 0.48
C ASP A 160 3.41 -7.76 0.66
N HIS A 161 3.68 -8.19 1.90
CA HIS A 161 4.73 -9.15 2.26
C HIS A 161 4.43 -9.83 3.59
N GLY A 162 5.18 -10.88 3.91
CA GLY A 162 5.19 -11.49 5.23
C GLY A 162 5.89 -10.57 6.24
N CYS A 163 5.42 -10.60 7.47
CA CYS A 163 5.98 -9.85 8.57
C CYS A 163 5.71 -10.58 9.89
N ASP A 164 6.68 -11.37 10.34
CA ASP A 164 6.62 -12.07 11.63
C ASP A 164 7.56 -11.40 12.64
N PRO A 165 7.01 -10.60 13.58
CA PRO A 165 7.81 -9.91 14.58
C PRO A 165 8.46 -10.84 15.62
N SER A 166 8.13 -12.13 15.61
CA SER A 166 8.75 -13.13 16.50
C SER A 166 10.06 -13.70 15.95
N THR A 167 10.39 -13.42 14.69
CA THR A 167 11.67 -13.85 14.10
C THR A 167 12.85 -13.04 14.65
N PRO A 168 14.07 -13.57 14.65
CA PRO A 168 15.26 -12.82 15.08
C PRO A 168 15.63 -11.63 14.17
N SER A 169 15.16 -11.65 12.91
CA SER A 169 15.40 -10.58 11.93
C SER A 169 14.45 -9.42 12.16
N THR A 170 14.91 -8.22 11.88
CA THR A 170 14.07 -7.02 11.76
C THR A 170 13.62 -6.75 10.32
N ASP A 171 13.94 -7.64 9.39
CA ASP A 171 13.53 -7.56 8.00
C ASP A 171 12.20 -8.28 7.76
N HIS A 172 11.63 -8.08 6.58
CA HIS A 172 10.43 -8.80 6.16
C HIS A 172 10.68 -10.32 6.15
N SER A 173 9.65 -11.08 6.40
CA SER A 173 9.68 -12.53 6.45
C SER A 173 8.89 -13.16 5.29
N ARG A 174 8.86 -14.49 5.19
CA ARG A 174 8.33 -15.20 4.00
C ARG A 174 7.05 -15.97 4.28
N GLU A 175 6.27 -15.54 5.24
CA GLU A 175 4.96 -16.13 5.49
C GLU A 175 4.02 -15.84 4.31
N TYR A 176 3.06 -16.74 4.11
CA TYR A 176 1.96 -16.48 3.20
C TYR A 176 1.14 -15.30 3.69
N THR A 177 0.89 -14.36 2.79
CA THR A 177 0.01 -13.23 3.09
C THR A 177 -1.46 -13.64 3.04
N PRO A 178 -2.32 -13.11 3.92
CA PRO A 178 -3.74 -13.38 3.85
C PRO A 178 -4.36 -12.73 2.61
N LEU A 179 -5.45 -13.31 2.12
CA LEU A 179 -6.37 -12.66 1.20
C LEU A 179 -7.78 -12.99 1.66
N VAL A 180 -8.43 -12.03 2.28
CA VAL A 180 -9.82 -12.13 2.75
C VAL A 180 -10.68 -11.18 1.93
N MET A 181 -11.80 -11.68 1.43
CA MET A 181 -12.73 -10.89 0.64
C MET A 181 -14.12 -10.93 1.26
N TYR A 182 -14.79 -9.79 1.30
CA TYR A 182 -16.13 -9.65 1.85
C TYR A 182 -16.96 -8.69 0.99
N GLY A 183 -18.22 -9.01 0.78
CA GLY A 183 -19.18 -8.16 0.05
C GLY A 183 -20.37 -8.98 -0.44
N LYS A 184 -21.48 -8.29 -0.74
CA LYS A 184 -22.69 -8.93 -1.26
C LYS A 184 -22.51 -9.54 -2.67
N PRO A 185 -21.71 -8.94 -3.57
CA PRO A 185 -21.55 -9.47 -4.93
C PRO A 185 -20.81 -10.80 -5.00
N ILE A 186 -20.03 -11.15 -3.97
CA ILE A 186 -19.16 -12.32 -4.02
C ILE A 186 -19.75 -13.56 -3.34
N ARG A 187 -19.31 -14.73 -3.76
CA ARG A 187 -19.72 -16.00 -3.17
C ARG A 187 -19.18 -16.14 -1.76
N ALA A 188 -20.06 -16.34 -0.79
CA ALA A 188 -19.67 -16.54 0.60
C ALA A 188 -19.13 -17.94 0.86
N GLY A 189 -18.20 -18.07 1.81
CA GLY A 189 -17.71 -19.36 2.32
C GLY A 189 -16.82 -20.14 1.35
N VAL A 190 -16.30 -19.51 0.30
CA VAL A 190 -15.42 -20.16 -0.68
C VAL A 190 -13.96 -19.99 -0.28
N ASN A 191 -13.21 -21.09 -0.30
CA ASN A 191 -11.77 -21.09 -0.15
C ASN A 191 -11.12 -21.25 -1.54
N TYR A 192 -10.48 -20.19 -2.02
CA TYR A 192 -9.80 -20.18 -3.33
C TYR A 192 -8.36 -20.75 -3.29
N GLY A 193 -7.95 -21.32 -2.15
CA GLY A 193 -6.62 -21.88 -1.97
C GLY A 193 -5.50 -20.84 -1.98
N THR A 194 -4.26 -21.35 -2.04
CA THR A 194 -3.06 -20.48 -2.12
C THR A 194 -2.87 -20.03 -3.56
N ARG A 195 -2.74 -18.72 -3.75
CA ARG A 195 -2.47 -18.12 -5.06
C ARG A 195 -0.97 -18.04 -5.34
N GLY A 196 -0.59 -18.09 -6.60
CA GLY A 196 0.80 -18.07 -7.02
C GLY A 196 1.36 -16.67 -7.30
N CYS A 197 0.52 -15.66 -7.38
CA CYS A 197 0.92 -14.32 -7.80
C CYS A 197 0.07 -13.24 -7.11
N PHE A 198 0.73 -12.18 -6.60
CA PHE A 198 0.02 -11.01 -6.06
C PHE A 198 -0.83 -10.29 -7.10
N SER A 199 -0.45 -10.34 -8.37
CA SER A 199 -1.21 -9.72 -9.46
C SER A 199 -2.56 -10.40 -9.74
N ASP A 200 -2.87 -11.55 -9.11
CA ASP A 200 -4.20 -12.15 -9.14
C ASP A 200 -5.25 -11.21 -8.52
N ILE A 201 -4.87 -10.44 -7.49
CA ILE A 201 -5.72 -9.41 -6.90
C ILE A 201 -6.02 -8.33 -7.95
N ALA A 202 -5.00 -7.86 -8.65
CA ALA A 202 -5.17 -6.84 -9.69
C ALA A 202 -6.06 -7.36 -10.83
N ALA A 203 -5.83 -8.60 -11.29
CA ALA A 203 -6.66 -9.23 -12.31
C ALA A 203 -8.12 -9.38 -11.86
N THR A 204 -8.34 -9.73 -10.59
CA THR A 204 -9.67 -9.88 -10.00
C THR A 204 -10.42 -8.54 -9.95
N ILE A 205 -9.74 -7.48 -9.50
CA ILE A 205 -10.32 -6.13 -9.46
C ILE A 205 -10.69 -5.67 -10.87
N LEU A 206 -9.78 -5.81 -11.84
CA LEU A 206 -10.05 -5.41 -13.22
C LEU A 206 -11.22 -6.21 -13.84
N ALA A 207 -11.27 -7.53 -13.58
CA ALA A 207 -12.38 -8.37 -14.04
C ALA A 207 -13.72 -7.96 -13.42
N TYR A 208 -13.73 -7.50 -12.18
CA TYR A 208 -14.93 -6.97 -11.52
C TYR A 208 -15.48 -5.73 -12.23
N PHE A 209 -14.60 -4.89 -12.80
CA PHE A 209 -14.95 -3.73 -13.60
C PHE A 209 -15.08 -4.02 -15.11
N ASP A 210 -15.15 -5.29 -15.50
CA ASP A 210 -15.22 -5.74 -16.90
C ASP A 210 -14.04 -5.22 -17.77
N ILE A 211 -12.87 -5.06 -17.16
CA ILE A 211 -11.64 -4.64 -17.82
C ILE A 211 -10.73 -5.85 -18.02
N LYS A 212 -10.26 -6.05 -19.25
CA LYS A 212 -9.27 -7.12 -19.55
C LYS A 212 -7.94 -6.80 -18.87
N PRO A 213 -7.43 -7.67 -17.96
CA PRO A 213 -6.18 -7.42 -17.26
C PRO A 213 -4.96 -7.43 -18.20
N GLU A 214 -4.06 -6.45 -18.03
CA GLU A 214 -2.74 -6.40 -18.67
C GLU A 214 -1.61 -6.82 -17.70
N CYS A 215 -1.90 -7.66 -16.73
CA CYS A 215 -0.97 -8.17 -15.74
C CYS A 215 -0.73 -9.68 -15.88
N ALA A 216 0.28 -10.20 -15.20
CA ALA A 216 0.60 -11.63 -15.21
C ALA A 216 -0.34 -12.49 -14.36
N GLY A 217 -1.21 -11.88 -13.55
CA GLY A 217 -2.14 -12.56 -12.66
C GLY A 217 -3.36 -13.09 -13.38
N GLU A 218 -4.02 -14.04 -12.73
CA GLU A 218 -5.30 -14.63 -13.16
C GLU A 218 -6.41 -14.18 -12.21
N ALA A 219 -7.54 -13.75 -12.77
CA ALA A 219 -8.69 -13.34 -11.96
C ALA A 219 -9.24 -14.51 -11.13
N ILE A 220 -9.50 -14.26 -9.87
CA ILE A 220 -10.16 -15.20 -8.97
C ILE A 220 -11.67 -15.17 -9.29
N PRO A 221 -12.35 -16.31 -9.50
CA PRO A 221 -13.76 -16.35 -9.86
C PRO A 221 -14.64 -16.07 -8.63
N ILE A 222 -14.66 -14.82 -8.18
CA ILE A 222 -15.34 -14.40 -6.95
C ILE A 222 -16.85 -14.21 -7.10
N LEU A 223 -17.35 -14.03 -8.32
CA LEU A 223 -18.76 -13.84 -8.67
C LEU A 223 -19.52 -15.16 -8.83
#